data_4642a821e6706595b91c77a59cf4795b
#
_entry.id   4642a821e6706595b91c77a59cf4795b
#
_cell.length_a   1.000
_cell.length_b   1.000
_cell.length_c   1.000
_cell.angle_alpha   90.00
_cell.angle_beta   90.00
_cell.angle_gamma   90.00
#
_symmetry.space_group_name_H-M   'P 1'
#
loop_
_entity.id
_entity.type
_entity.pdbx_description
1 polymer ?
#
loop_
_entity_poly.entity_id
_entity_poly.type
_entity_poly.pdbx_seq_one_letter_code
_entity_poly.pdbx_strand_id
1 'polypeptide(L)'
;MEKIALVTGSSRGIGRAVARELGRQGWRVCINYRVRQDCAESLAAELAAEGHEAMTYQADVSRRQEVQAMVQAIREKWGPVSLLVNNAGVAGQALF
;
A
#
# COMPACT_ATOMS: atom_id res chain seq x y z
N MET A 1 -10.92 11.16 11.75
CA MET A 1 -10.78 9.98 10.86
C MET A 1 -9.32 9.57 10.78
N GLU A 2 -9.07 8.30 10.92
CA GLU A 2 -7.73 7.76 10.78
C GLU A 2 -7.25 7.92 9.33
N LYS A 3 -5.98 8.29 9.18
CA LYS A 3 -5.38 8.43 7.86
C LYS A 3 -4.70 7.12 7.48
N ILE A 4 -5.46 6.22 6.87
CA ILE A 4 -4.98 4.89 6.47
C ILE A 4 -5.10 4.77 4.96
N ALA A 5 -3.97 4.64 4.28
CA ALA A 5 -3.92 4.59 2.83
C ALA A 5 -3.44 3.23 2.33
N LEU A 6 -4.08 2.77 1.27
CA LEU A 6 -3.62 1.61 0.52
C LEU A 6 -3.20 2.10 -0.87
N VAL A 7 -1.95 1.88 -1.22
CA VAL A 7 -1.44 2.23 -2.55
C VAL A 7 -1.08 0.93 -3.26
N THR A 8 -1.84 0.57 -4.28
CA THR A 8 -1.59 -0.66 -5.01
C THR A 8 -0.41 -0.49 -5.97
N GLY A 9 0.38 -1.56 -6.13
CA GLY A 9 1.55 -1.52 -7.00
C GLY A 9 2.57 -0.49 -6.57
N SER A 10 2.82 -0.36 -5.27
CA SER A 10 3.60 0.74 -4.73
C SER A 10 5.05 0.38 -4.38
N SER A 11 5.53 -0.79 -4.78
CA SER A 11 6.92 -1.15 -4.49
C SER A 11 7.92 -0.34 -5.32
N ARG A 12 7.51 0.20 -6.46
CA ARG A 12 8.40 0.96 -7.34
C ARG A 12 7.59 1.93 -8.20
N GLY A 13 8.31 2.78 -8.93
CA GLY A 13 7.71 3.71 -9.88
C GLY A 13 6.85 4.78 -9.22
N ILE A 14 5.79 5.16 -9.91
CA ILE A 14 4.89 6.23 -9.47
C ILE A 14 4.22 5.84 -8.16
N GLY A 15 3.78 4.58 -8.03
CA GLY A 15 3.14 4.13 -6.80
C GLY A 15 4.06 4.27 -5.59
N ARG A 16 5.34 3.98 -5.76
CA ARG A 16 6.33 4.13 -4.69
C ARG A 16 6.47 5.61 -4.27
N ALA A 17 6.52 6.50 -5.24
CA ALA A 17 6.62 7.93 -4.95
C ALA A 17 5.39 8.44 -4.20
N VAL A 18 4.20 7.99 -4.61
CA VAL A 18 2.95 8.36 -3.95
C VAL A 18 2.91 7.83 -2.52
N ALA A 19 3.29 6.57 -2.33
CA ALA A 19 3.29 5.96 -0.99
C ALA A 19 4.25 6.69 -0.06
N ARG A 20 5.44 7.04 -0.57
CA ARG A 20 6.42 7.80 0.22
C ARG A 20 5.87 9.14 0.64
N GLU A 21 5.26 9.86 -0.28
CA GLU A 21 4.72 11.18 0.02
C GLU A 21 3.58 11.11 1.04
N LEU A 22 2.69 10.14 0.88
CA LEU A 22 1.60 9.96 1.84
C LEU A 22 2.13 9.65 3.24
N GLY A 23 3.14 8.80 3.33
CA GLY A 23 3.77 8.51 4.62
C GLY A 23 4.34 9.75 5.27
N ARG A 24 5.00 10.59 4.48
CA ARG A 24 5.58 11.84 4.98
C ARG A 24 4.53 12.86 5.39
N GLN A 25 3.32 12.74 4.87
CA GLN A 25 2.19 13.58 5.26
C GLN A 25 1.42 13.02 6.46
N GLY A 26 1.89 11.94 7.04
CA GLY A 26 1.29 11.39 8.26
C GLY A 26 0.30 10.27 8.06
N TRP A 27 0.17 9.76 6.83
CA TRP A 27 -0.67 8.61 6.57
C TRP A 27 0.03 7.33 7.01
N ARG A 28 -0.74 6.38 7.53
CA ARG A 28 -0.30 5.00 7.66
C ARG A 28 -0.49 4.36 6.30
N VAL A 29 0.57 3.83 5.72
CA VAL A 29 0.53 3.39 4.32
C VAL A 29 0.75 1.91 4.21
N CYS A 30 -0.18 1.22 3.54
CA CYS A 30 0.04 -0.15 3.12
C CYS A 30 0.66 -0.12 1.72
N ILE A 31 1.85 -0.67 1.63
CA ILE A 31 2.61 -0.77 0.39
C ILE A 31 2.30 -2.14 -0.21
N ASN A 32 1.45 -2.15 -1.21
CA ASN A 32 1.11 -3.39 -1.90
C ASN A 32 2.12 -3.69 -2.99
N TYR A 33 2.53 -4.93 -3.08
CA TYR A 33 3.41 -5.39 -4.15
C TYR A 33 2.94 -6.76 -4.62
N ARG A 34 3.31 -7.11 -5.84
CA ARG A 34 3.03 -8.42 -6.39
C ARG A 34 4.27 -9.32 -6.34
N VAL A 35 5.41 -8.80 -6.80
CA VAL A 35 6.64 -9.58 -6.99
C VAL A 35 7.83 -9.00 -6.24
N ARG A 36 7.97 -7.68 -6.21
CA ARG A 36 9.18 -7.04 -5.69
C ARG A 36 9.09 -6.76 -4.20
N GLN A 37 9.16 -7.84 -3.42
CA GLN A 37 9.15 -7.75 -1.96
C GLN A 37 10.29 -6.88 -1.44
N ASP A 38 11.48 -7.03 -2.03
CA ASP A 38 12.65 -6.27 -1.63
C ASP A 38 12.43 -4.77 -1.73
N CYS A 39 11.80 -4.33 -2.84
CA CYS A 39 11.51 -2.91 -3.04
C CYS A 39 10.45 -2.41 -2.04
N ALA A 40 9.43 -3.20 -1.79
CA ALA A 40 8.38 -2.83 -0.86
C ALA A 40 8.95 -2.69 0.56
N GLU A 41 9.75 -3.65 0.99
CA GLU A 41 10.33 -3.62 2.33
C GLU A 41 11.34 -2.49 2.48
N SER A 42 12.06 -2.18 1.41
CA SER A 42 12.98 -1.04 1.41
C SER A 42 12.24 0.27 1.67
N LEU A 43 11.09 0.45 1.02
CA LEU A 43 10.30 1.67 1.24
C LEU A 43 9.72 1.71 2.65
N ALA A 44 9.23 0.58 3.14
CA ALA A 44 8.70 0.52 4.51
C ALA A 44 9.78 0.87 5.53
N ALA A 45 11.00 0.36 5.32
CA ALA A 45 12.12 0.66 6.20
C ALA A 45 12.50 2.15 6.13
N GLU A 46 12.49 2.73 4.94
CA GLU A 46 12.76 4.15 4.77
C GLU A 46 11.75 5.00 5.55
N LEU A 47 10.47 4.69 5.44
CA LEU A 47 9.42 5.43 6.15
C LEU A 47 9.53 5.22 7.66
N ALA A 48 9.82 4.00 8.10
CA ALA A 48 10.00 3.72 9.52
C ALA A 48 11.16 4.51 10.11
N ALA A 49 12.26 4.62 9.36
CA ALA A 49 13.42 5.39 9.80
C ALA A 49 13.11 6.87 9.94
N GLU A 50 12.10 7.37 9.22
CA GLU A 50 11.63 8.75 9.31
C GLU A 50 10.52 8.92 10.36
N GLY A 51 10.17 7.86 11.09
CA GLY A 51 9.15 7.92 12.13
C GLY A 51 7.72 7.72 11.64
N HIS A 52 7.55 7.20 10.43
CA HIS A 52 6.23 6.98 9.83
C HIS A 52 5.86 5.50 9.87
N GLU A 53 4.56 5.22 9.91
CA GLU A 53 4.05 3.85 9.95
C GLU A 53 3.74 3.36 8.54
N ALA A 54 4.29 2.19 8.20
CA ALA A 54 4.04 1.55 6.92
C ALA A 54 4.00 0.04 7.11
N MET A 55 3.22 -0.63 6.28
CA MET A 55 3.21 -2.08 6.21
C MET A 55 3.33 -2.49 4.75
N THR A 56 3.80 -3.70 4.51
CA THR A 56 3.84 -4.27 3.17
C THR A 56 2.86 -5.42 3.08
N TYR A 57 2.30 -5.63 1.90
CA TYR A 57 1.40 -6.76 1.70
C TYR A 57 1.48 -7.25 0.26
N GLN A 58 1.78 -8.55 0.11
CA GLN A 58 1.83 -9.17 -1.20
C GLN A 58 0.42 -9.54 -1.64
N ALA A 59 0.01 -9.05 -2.79
CA ALA A 59 -1.27 -9.42 -3.38
C ALA A 59 -1.26 -9.11 -4.87
N ASP A 60 -1.83 -10.04 -5.63
CA ASP A 60 -2.15 -9.82 -7.02
C ASP A 60 -3.54 -9.17 -7.04
N VAL A 61 -3.59 -7.88 -7.37
CA VAL A 61 -4.84 -7.10 -7.28
C VAL A 61 -5.86 -7.49 -8.35
N SER A 62 -5.48 -8.34 -9.31
CA SER A 62 -6.44 -8.91 -10.24
C SER A 62 -7.25 -10.05 -9.60
N ARG A 63 -6.87 -10.50 -8.41
CA ARG A 63 -7.52 -11.58 -7.68
C ARG A 63 -8.31 -11.03 -6.51
N ARG A 64 -9.64 -11.11 -6.61
CA ARG A 64 -10.52 -10.55 -5.58
C ARG A 64 -10.20 -11.07 -4.18
N GLN A 65 -9.94 -12.37 -4.05
CA GLN A 65 -9.67 -12.96 -2.75
C GLN A 65 -8.41 -12.40 -2.11
N GLU A 66 -7.40 -12.10 -2.92
CA GLU A 66 -6.17 -11.52 -2.39
C GLU A 66 -6.37 -10.08 -1.96
N VAL A 67 -7.19 -9.34 -2.72
CA VAL A 67 -7.52 -7.97 -2.35
C VAL A 67 -8.31 -7.94 -1.04
N GLN A 68 -9.27 -8.84 -0.89
CA GLN A 68 -10.07 -8.92 0.33
C GLN A 68 -9.20 -9.25 1.54
N ALA A 69 -8.27 -10.18 1.39
CA ALA A 69 -7.36 -10.55 2.47
C ALA A 69 -6.46 -9.37 2.85
N MET A 70 -6.00 -8.62 1.86
CA MET A 70 -5.16 -7.43 2.10
C MET A 70 -5.93 -6.37 2.87
N VAL A 71 -7.14 -6.06 2.43
CA VAL A 71 -7.96 -5.04 3.10
C VAL A 71 -8.28 -5.47 4.53
N GLN A 72 -8.55 -6.76 4.73
CA GLN A 72 -8.81 -7.28 6.07
C GLN A 72 -7.57 -7.17 6.97
N ALA A 73 -6.39 -7.48 6.42
CA ALA A 73 -5.15 -7.37 7.18
C ALA A 73 -4.89 -5.92 7.62
N ILE A 74 -5.17 -4.97 6.74
CA ILE A 74 -5.03 -3.54 7.08
C ILE A 74 -6.01 -3.18 8.18
N ARG A 75 -7.26 -3.63 8.06
CA ARG A 75 -8.29 -3.34 9.05
C ARG A 75 -7.91 -3.88 10.43
N GLU A 76 -7.36 -5.07 10.47
CA GLU A 76 -6.96 -5.68 11.73
C GLU A 76 -5.78 -4.99 12.38
N LYS A 77 -4.86 -4.47 11.55
CA LYS A 77 -3.68 -3.81 12.07
C LYS A 77 -3.94 -2.37 12.46
N TRP A 78 -4.67 -1.63 11.64
CA TRP A 78 -4.84 -0.18 11.80
C TRP A 78 -6.28 0.30 11.84
N GLY A 79 -7.17 -0.39 11.15
CA GLY A 79 -8.54 0.04 10.94
C GLY A 79 -8.88 0.12 9.46
N PRO A 80 -10.06 0.64 9.12
CA PRO A 80 -10.52 0.66 7.73
C PRO A 80 -9.70 1.63 6.87
N VAL A 81 -9.47 1.22 5.63
CA VAL A 81 -8.79 2.07 4.64
C VAL A 81 -9.66 3.30 4.38
N SER A 82 -9.05 4.48 4.47
CA SER A 82 -9.74 5.74 4.19
C SER A 82 -9.29 6.39 2.89
N LEU A 83 -8.21 5.91 2.28
CA LEU A 83 -7.74 6.39 0.97
C LEU A 83 -7.21 5.22 0.17
N LEU A 84 -7.74 5.04 -1.02
CA LEU A 84 -7.22 4.05 -1.97
C LEU A 84 -6.59 4.76 -3.15
N VAL A 85 -5.31 4.49 -3.40
CA VAL A 85 -4.63 4.93 -4.61
C VAL A 85 -4.45 3.71 -5.50
N ASN A 86 -5.23 3.68 -6.58
CA ASN A 86 -5.29 2.54 -7.47
C ASN A 86 -4.25 2.67 -8.57
N ASN A 87 -2.99 2.42 -8.23
CA ASN A 87 -1.88 2.56 -9.17
C ASN A 87 -1.67 1.29 -10.00
N ALA A 88 -1.90 0.12 -9.43
CA ALA A 88 -1.68 -1.13 -10.14
C ALA A 88 -2.67 -1.36 -11.28
N GLY A 89 -3.75 -0.58 -11.32
CA GLY A 89 -4.77 -0.72 -12.36
C GLY A 89 -4.56 0.12 -13.60
N VAL A 90 -3.41 0.79 -13.73
CA VAL A 90 -3.17 1.71 -14.86
C VAL A 90 -3.19 1.01 -16.22
N ALA A 91 -3.07 -0.31 -16.26
CA ALA A 91 -3.15 -1.07 -17.50
C ALA A 91 -4.60 -1.38 -17.93
N GLY A 92 -5.58 -0.72 -17.32
CA GLY A 92 -6.98 -0.87 -17.70
C GLY A 92 -7.74 -1.92 -16.92
N GLN A 93 -7.23 -2.36 -15.80
CA GLN A 93 -7.89 -3.36 -14.97
C GLN A 93 -8.70 -2.70 -13.86
N ALA A 94 -9.90 -3.22 -13.63
CA ALA A 94 -10.72 -2.80 -12.51
C ALA A 94 -10.30 -3.59 -11.27
N LEU A 95 -10.09 -2.91 -10.16
CA LEU A 95 -9.57 -3.55 -8.97
C LEU A 95 -10.63 -3.80 -7.90
N PHE A 96 -11.51 -2.88 -7.72
CA PHE A 96 -12.48 -2.95 -6.63
C PHE A 96 -13.88 -2.74 -7.13
#